data_87e8fa3c05ad0ea37710dc9d658c98dc
#
_entry.id   87e8fa3c05ad0ea37710dc9d658c98dc
#
_cell.length_a   1.000
_cell.length_b   1.000
_cell.length_c   1.000
_cell.angle_alpha   90.00
_cell.angle_beta   90.00
_cell.angle_gamma   90.00
#
_symmetry.space_group_name_H-M   'P 1'
#
loop_
_entity.id
_entity.type
_entity.pdbx_description
1 polymer ?
#
loop_
_entity_poly.entity_id
_entity_poly.type
_entity_poly.pdbx_seq_one_letter_code
_entity_poly.pdbx_strand_id
1 'polypeptide(L)'
;MDRNKRKIVYLHGLGSSGSSTTAQRLRRSLPKQEVISPDIPVQPVLAIQALKRLAGFLSPDDIIIGTSLGGLYAQLFRGWRRILINPSFHTSNHLEEKIGQRCPFHNPREDGAKDYEVSEKLVKKFKAMEAKQFDPKFGVIGKRADDPSQVQAFFGTRDTVVNCKDEYLEHYSRYQDFDGEHRLDPDTTLKLIIPAIKELLGEE
;
A
#
# COMPACT_ATOMS: atom_id res chain seq x y z
N MET A 1 4.15 27.67 3.96
CA MET A 1 3.60 26.30 3.86
C MET A 1 2.64 26.13 5.02
N ASP A 2 1.39 25.89 4.71
CA ASP A 2 0.32 25.72 5.69
C ASP A 2 0.61 24.45 6.51
N ARG A 3 1.00 24.59 7.77
CA ARG A 3 1.35 23.48 8.67
C ARG A 3 0.16 22.60 9.05
N ASN A 4 -1.02 22.91 8.54
CA ASN A 4 -2.27 22.25 8.88
C ASN A 4 -2.79 21.25 7.83
N LYS A 5 -2.07 21.09 6.70
CA LYS A 5 -2.52 20.21 5.62
C LYS A 5 -1.94 18.81 5.83
N ARG A 6 -2.79 17.85 6.26
CA ARG A 6 -2.39 16.44 6.37
C ARG A 6 -2.06 15.88 5.01
N LYS A 7 -1.01 15.07 4.94
CA LYS A 7 -0.61 14.34 3.73
C LYS A 7 -1.28 12.98 3.70
N ILE A 8 -1.59 12.53 2.50
CA ILE A 8 -2.08 11.18 2.23
C ILE A 8 -1.04 10.50 1.35
N VAL A 9 -0.40 9.47 1.87
CA VAL A 9 0.54 8.66 1.10
C VAL A 9 -0.20 7.47 0.51
N TYR A 10 -0.20 7.35 -0.80
CA TYR A 10 -0.77 6.20 -1.49
C TYR A 10 0.33 5.31 -2.07
N LEU A 11 0.36 4.06 -1.64
CA LEU A 11 1.31 3.02 -2.04
C LEU A 11 0.62 2.06 -3.02
N HIS A 12 1.10 2.05 -4.24
CA HIS A 12 0.53 1.26 -5.33
C HIS A 12 0.93 -0.23 -5.25
N GLY A 13 0.18 -1.10 -5.95
CA GLY A 13 0.48 -2.52 -6.08
C GLY A 13 1.67 -2.84 -6.99
N LEU A 14 2.05 -4.12 -7.03
CA LEU A 14 3.13 -4.63 -7.89
C LEU A 14 2.86 -4.30 -9.37
N GLY A 15 3.89 -3.89 -10.08
CA GLY A 15 3.81 -3.55 -11.51
C GLY A 15 3.06 -2.24 -11.82
N SER A 16 2.62 -1.50 -10.81
CA SER A 16 1.98 -0.18 -10.98
C SER A 16 2.98 0.97 -10.78
N SER A 17 2.47 2.19 -10.64
CA SER A 17 3.28 3.40 -10.41
C SER A 17 2.53 4.46 -9.61
N GLY A 18 3.23 5.53 -9.25
CA GLY A 18 2.66 6.73 -8.62
C GLY A 18 1.67 7.49 -9.51
N SER A 19 1.65 7.23 -10.82
CA SER A 19 0.71 7.79 -11.79
C SER A 19 -0.53 6.90 -12.04
N SER A 20 -0.75 5.85 -11.23
CA SER A 20 -1.88 4.94 -11.38
C SER A 20 -3.24 5.65 -11.34
N THR A 21 -4.26 5.02 -11.94
CA THR A 21 -5.63 5.57 -11.96
C THR A 21 -6.18 5.80 -10.55
N THR A 22 -5.86 4.92 -9.60
CA THR A 22 -6.25 5.09 -8.19
C THR A 22 -5.57 6.31 -7.57
N ALA A 23 -4.26 6.50 -7.78
CA ALA A 23 -3.55 7.69 -7.30
C ALA A 23 -4.14 8.97 -7.86
N GLN A 24 -4.43 9.00 -9.17
CA GLN A 24 -5.07 10.15 -9.81
C GLN A 24 -6.47 10.43 -9.27
N ARG A 25 -7.26 9.38 -8.99
CA ARG A 25 -8.60 9.51 -8.43
C ARG A 25 -8.55 10.07 -7.02
N LEU A 26 -7.64 9.59 -6.17
CA LEU A 26 -7.42 10.13 -4.83
C LEU A 26 -7.08 11.63 -4.88
N ARG A 27 -6.15 12.05 -5.76
CA ARG A 27 -5.79 13.47 -5.94
C ARG A 27 -6.99 14.34 -6.33
N ARG A 28 -7.85 13.84 -7.25
CA ARG A 28 -9.05 14.59 -7.69
C ARG A 28 -10.12 14.67 -6.61
N SER A 29 -10.31 13.60 -5.85
CA SER A 29 -11.35 13.50 -4.82
C SER A 29 -10.99 14.16 -3.50
N LEU A 30 -9.71 14.45 -3.27
CA LEU A 30 -9.20 15.06 -2.06
C LEU A 30 -8.37 16.32 -2.36
N PRO A 31 -8.97 17.32 -3.01
CA PRO A 31 -8.26 18.52 -3.50
C PRO A 31 -7.69 19.40 -2.38
N LYS A 32 -8.20 19.27 -1.18
CA LYS A 32 -7.70 19.98 0.01
C LYS A 32 -6.45 19.32 0.62
N GLN A 33 -6.17 18.08 0.26
CA GLN A 33 -5.07 17.28 0.81
C GLN A 33 -3.90 17.20 -0.17
N GLU A 34 -2.70 16.96 0.35
CA GLU A 34 -1.54 16.61 -0.46
C GLU A 34 -1.48 15.10 -0.61
N VAL A 35 -1.81 14.57 -1.79
CA VAL A 35 -1.73 13.13 -2.08
C VAL A 35 -0.39 12.81 -2.72
N ILE A 36 0.49 12.18 -1.94
CA ILE A 36 1.81 11.72 -2.35
C ILE A 36 1.69 10.26 -2.80
N SER A 37 2.10 9.96 -4.00
CA SER A 37 2.18 8.59 -4.50
C SER A 37 3.48 8.42 -5.28
N PRO A 38 4.54 7.90 -4.64
CA PRO A 38 5.83 7.68 -5.29
C PRO A 38 5.81 6.42 -6.14
N ASP A 39 6.70 6.33 -7.10
CA ASP A 39 7.05 5.06 -7.73
C ASP A 39 7.84 4.20 -6.74
N ILE A 40 7.26 3.05 -6.39
CA ILE A 40 7.90 2.12 -5.45
C ILE A 40 8.84 1.19 -6.25
N PRO A 41 10.13 1.07 -5.88
CA PRO A 41 11.02 0.09 -6.48
C PRO A 41 10.50 -1.34 -6.34
N VAL A 42 10.65 -2.16 -7.39
CA VAL A 42 10.24 -3.57 -7.34
C VAL A 42 11.08 -4.37 -6.34
N GLN A 43 12.35 -4.04 -6.18
CA GLN A 43 13.24 -4.68 -5.21
C GLN A 43 12.84 -4.32 -3.77
N PRO A 44 12.47 -5.29 -2.88
CA PRO A 44 11.93 -5.01 -1.55
C PRO A 44 12.87 -4.16 -0.67
N VAL A 45 14.17 -4.43 -0.72
CA VAL A 45 15.15 -3.67 0.07
C VAL A 45 15.19 -2.20 -0.35
N LEU A 46 15.18 -1.94 -1.67
CA LEU A 46 15.17 -0.58 -2.21
C LEU A 46 13.83 0.10 -1.93
N ALA A 47 12.72 -0.64 -2.01
CA ALA A 47 11.40 -0.15 -1.65
C ALA A 47 11.36 0.33 -0.19
N ILE A 48 11.77 -0.52 0.76
CA ILE A 48 11.82 -0.16 2.18
C ILE A 48 12.73 1.07 2.41
N GLN A 49 13.88 1.14 1.75
CA GLN A 49 14.77 2.30 1.88
C GLN A 49 14.11 3.60 1.35
N ALA A 50 13.43 3.53 0.21
CA ALA A 50 12.72 4.68 -0.36
C ALA A 50 11.57 5.13 0.56
N LEU A 51 10.80 4.17 1.08
CA LEU A 51 9.69 4.45 1.98
C LEU A 51 10.15 4.99 3.35
N LYS A 52 11.30 4.52 3.87
CA LYS A 52 11.91 5.11 5.07
C LYS A 52 12.33 6.56 4.84
N ARG A 53 12.88 6.90 3.68
CA ARG A 53 13.18 8.29 3.33
C ARG A 53 11.90 9.13 3.27
N LEU A 54 10.86 8.63 2.61
CA LEU A 54 9.55 9.29 2.55
C LEU A 54 9.01 9.56 3.96
N ALA A 55 9.05 8.56 4.84
CA ALA A 55 8.58 8.68 6.23
C ALA A 55 9.27 9.82 7.01
N GLY A 56 10.50 10.17 6.65
CA GLY A 56 11.22 11.30 7.24
C GLY A 56 10.58 12.66 6.98
N PHE A 57 9.69 12.77 5.99
CA PHE A 57 8.97 14.00 5.63
C PHE A 57 7.52 14.00 6.09
N LEU A 58 7.07 12.93 6.77
CA LEU A 58 5.69 12.77 7.21
C LEU A 58 5.50 13.21 8.66
N SER A 59 4.33 13.79 8.90
CA SER A 59 3.87 14.10 10.26
C SER A 59 3.12 12.91 10.86
N PRO A 60 2.93 12.89 12.19
CA PRO A 60 2.16 11.87 12.89
C PRO A 60 0.74 11.68 12.39
N ASP A 61 0.13 12.75 11.93
CA ASP A 61 -1.29 12.81 11.57
C ASP A 61 -1.54 12.47 10.09
N ASP A 62 -0.46 12.25 9.31
CA ASP A 62 -0.55 11.84 7.92
C ASP A 62 -1.14 10.42 7.81
N ILE A 63 -1.76 10.10 6.70
CA ILE A 63 -2.47 8.83 6.48
C ILE A 63 -1.71 8.03 5.41
N ILE A 64 -1.51 6.75 5.67
CA ILE A 64 -0.86 5.82 4.74
C ILE A 64 -1.93 4.88 4.16
N ILE A 65 -2.01 4.80 2.85
CA ILE A 65 -2.95 3.94 2.13
C ILE A 65 -2.17 3.03 1.21
N GLY A 66 -2.48 1.75 1.22
CA GLY A 66 -1.81 0.80 0.33
C GLY A 66 -2.77 -0.20 -0.29
N THR A 67 -2.58 -0.47 -1.58
CA THR A 67 -3.35 -1.47 -2.34
C THR A 67 -2.45 -2.64 -2.73
N SER A 68 -2.90 -3.87 -2.51
CA SER A 68 -2.16 -5.08 -2.87
C SER A 68 -0.77 -5.10 -2.21
N LEU A 69 0.33 -5.21 -2.96
CA LEU A 69 1.70 -5.06 -2.44
C LEU A 69 1.89 -3.74 -1.67
N GLY A 70 1.25 -2.65 -2.12
CA GLY A 70 1.24 -1.39 -1.38
C GLY A 70 0.62 -1.53 0.01
N GLY A 71 -0.34 -2.44 0.20
CA GLY A 71 -0.92 -2.80 1.50
C GLY A 71 0.10 -3.45 2.43
N LEU A 72 0.93 -4.38 1.91
CA LEU A 72 2.06 -4.93 2.66
C LEU A 72 3.03 -3.82 3.10
N TYR A 73 3.37 -2.90 2.22
CA TYR A 73 4.25 -1.79 2.60
C TYR A 73 3.59 -0.82 3.56
N ALA A 74 2.28 -0.54 3.40
CA ALA A 74 1.56 0.37 4.28
C ALA A 74 1.55 -0.13 5.73
N GLN A 75 1.39 -1.44 5.95
CA GLN A 75 1.40 -2.00 7.30
C GLN A 75 2.77 -1.85 8.00
N LEU A 76 3.86 -1.66 7.27
CA LEU A 76 5.18 -1.39 7.84
C LEU A 76 5.34 0.05 8.39
N PHE A 77 4.44 0.98 8.04
CA PHE A 77 4.40 2.35 8.57
C PHE A 77 3.76 2.38 9.96
N ARG A 78 4.48 1.92 10.94
CA ARG A 78 3.97 1.80 12.31
C ARG A 78 3.84 3.16 12.99
N GLY A 79 2.74 3.34 13.75
CA GLY A 79 2.43 4.58 14.42
C GLY A 79 1.77 5.65 13.53
N TRP A 80 1.35 5.30 12.33
CA TRP A 80 0.46 6.10 11.48
C TRP A 80 -0.92 5.44 11.34
N ARG A 81 -1.93 6.23 10.98
CA ARG A 81 -3.22 5.71 10.52
C ARG A 81 -3.02 5.06 9.15
N ARG A 82 -3.52 3.83 9.00
CA ARG A 82 -3.28 3.03 7.79
C ARG A 82 -4.57 2.47 7.24
N ILE A 83 -4.72 2.57 5.92
CA ILE A 83 -5.78 1.90 5.16
C ILE A 83 -5.13 0.88 4.23
N LEU A 84 -5.47 -0.39 4.40
CA LEU A 84 -5.00 -1.49 3.58
C LEU A 84 -6.15 -1.97 2.69
N ILE A 85 -5.93 -2.06 1.38
CA ILE A 85 -6.98 -2.43 0.43
C ILE A 85 -6.51 -3.66 -0.32
N ASN A 86 -7.22 -4.77 -0.14
CA ASN A 86 -6.84 -6.07 -0.69
C ASN A 86 -5.33 -6.33 -0.50
N PRO A 87 -4.79 -6.24 0.72
CA PRO A 87 -3.34 -6.31 0.94
C PRO A 87 -2.80 -7.67 0.52
N SER A 88 -1.67 -7.66 -0.20
CA SER A 88 -0.96 -8.87 -0.62
C SER A 88 0.23 -9.12 0.31
N PHE A 89 0.04 -9.95 1.32
CA PHE A 89 1.08 -10.28 2.29
C PHE A 89 2.08 -11.34 1.77
N HIS A 90 1.74 -12.02 0.67
CA HIS A 90 2.52 -13.08 0.04
C HIS A 90 2.68 -12.85 -1.48
N THR A 91 3.16 -11.66 -1.84
CA THR A 91 3.43 -11.29 -3.24
C THR A 91 4.42 -12.26 -3.91
N SER A 92 5.31 -12.88 -3.14
CA SER A 92 6.26 -13.88 -3.63
C SER A 92 5.59 -15.05 -4.33
N ASN A 93 4.41 -15.50 -3.87
CA ASN A 93 3.68 -16.62 -4.50
C ASN A 93 3.34 -16.30 -5.96
N HIS A 94 2.84 -15.09 -6.22
CA HIS A 94 2.54 -14.64 -7.58
C HIS A 94 3.80 -14.45 -8.43
N LEU A 95 4.91 -14.05 -7.82
CA LEU A 95 6.18 -13.87 -8.53
C LEU A 95 6.85 -15.20 -8.85
N GLU A 96 6.68 -16.26 -8.04
CA GLU A 96 7.25 -17.58 -8.32
C GLU A 96 6.82 -18.14 -9.67
N GLU A 97 5.55 -17.96 -10.03
CA GLU A 97 4.99 -18.41 -11.31
C GLU A 97 5.58 -17.66 -12.53
N LYS A 98 6.28 -16.55 -12.27
CA LYS A 98 6.84 -15.66 -13.31
C LYS A 98 8.35 -15.61 -13.35
N ILE A 99 9.03 -16.50 -12.62
CA ILE A 99 10.51 -16.55 -12.64
C ILE A 99 11.02 -16.71 -14.07
N GLY A 100 12.01 -15.89 -14.42
CA GLY A 100 12.59 -15.83 -15.78
C GLY A 100 11.84 -14.93 -16.76
N GLN A 101 10.71 -14.35 -16.36
CA GLN A 101 9.92 -13.47 -17.23
C GLN A 101 10.25 -12.00 -16.98
N ARG A 102 10.04 -11.18 -18.03
CA ARG A 102 9.95 -9.72 -17.90
C ARG A 102 8.47 -9.32 -17.86
N CYS A 103 8.08 -8.62 -16.79
CA CYS A 103 6.71 -8.18 -16.58
C CYS A 103 6.60 -6.68 -16.85
N PRO A 104 5.65 -6.23 -17.68
CA PRO A 104 5.47 -4.81 -17.97
C PRO A 104 4.92 -4.08 -16.75
N PHE A 105 5.28 -2.80 -16.62
CA PHE A 105 4.56 -1.89 -15.74
C PHE A 105 3.23 -1.49 -16.39
N HIS A 106 2.18 -1.45 -15.58
CA HIS A 106 0.82 -1.14 -16.04
C HIS A 106 0.60 0.36 -16.28
N ASN A 107 1.49 1.21 -15.73
CA ASN A 107 1.40 2.65 -15.81
C ASN A 107 2.78 3.24 -16.04
N PRO A 108 2.88 4.43 -16.67
CA PRO A 108 4.14 5.13 -16.82
C PRO A 108 4.81 5.39 -15.47
N ARG A 109 6.12 5.30 -15.43
CA ARG A 109 6.95 5.56 -14.25
C ARG A 109 7.85 6.77 -14.48
N GLU A 110 8.18 7.46 -13.41
CA GLU A 110 9.08 8.64 -13.46
C GLU A 110 10.51 8.26 -13.89
N ASP A 111 10.97 7.04 -13.55
CA ASP A 111 12.26 6.51 -13.93
C ASP A 111 12.31 6.02 -15.39
N GLY A 112 11.21 6.09 -16.13
CA GLY A 112 11.08 5.64 -17.53
C GLY A 112 11.11 4.12 -17.72
N ALA A 113 11.19 3.33 -16.64
CA ALA A 113 11.19 1.87 -16.73
C ALA A 113 9.86 1.38 -17.31
N LYS A 114 9.94 0.46 -18.29
CA LYS A 114 8.76 -0.12 -18.96
C LYS A 114 8.37 -1.48 -18.42
N ASP A 115 9.33 -2.20 -17.87
CA ASP A 115 9.16 -3.55 -17.34
C ASP A 115 10.18 -3.84 -16.23
N TYR A 116 10.01 -4.98 -15.57
CA TYR A 116 10.94 -5.51 -14.57
C TYR A 116 11.12 -7.02 -14.75
N GLU A 117 12.31 -7.50 -14.45
CA GLU A 117 12.63 -8.93 -14.47
C GLU A 117 12.22 -9.61 -13.16
N VAL A 118 11.59 -10.76 -13.26
CA VAL A 118 11.28 -11.63 -12.13
C VAL A 118 12.35 -12.72 -12.03
N SER A 119 13.34 -12.50 -11.17
CA SER A 119 14.39 -13.45 -10.91
C SER A 119 14.14 -14.24 -9.62
N GLU A 120 14.74 -15.43 -9.48
CA GLU A 120 14.75 -16.20 -8.23
C GLU A 120 15.25 -15.36 -7.04
N LYS A 121 16.24 -14.50 -7.29
CA LYS A 121 16.79 -13.58 -6.28
C LYS A 121 15.75 -12.57 -5.81
N LEU A 122 14.89 -12.06 -6.72
CA LEU A 122 13.80 -11.17 -6.38
C LEU A 122 12.78 -11.87 -5.49
N VAL A 123 12.33 -13.05 -5.90
CA VAL A 123 11.38 -13.89 -5.14
C VAL A 123 11.93 -14.21 -3.75
N LYS A 124 13.18 -14.64 -3.64
CA LYS A 124 13.83 -14.92 -2.35
C LYS A 124 13.83 -13.71 -1.42
N LYS A 125 14.02 -12.48 -1.96
CA LYS A 125 13.98 -11.26 -1.18
C LYS A 125 12.56 -10.94 -0.69
N PHE A 126 11.53 -11.16 -1.53
CA PHE A 126 10.15 -11.02 -1.11
C PHE A 126 9.82 -11.99 0.01
N LYS A 127 10.09 -13.29 -0.14
CA LYS A 127 9.89 -14.30 0.91
C LYS A 127 10.56 -13.93 2.24
N ALA A 128 11.80 -13.45 2.17
CA ALA A 128 12.53 -13.05 3.37
C ALA A 128 11.92 -11.82 4.07
N MET A 129 11.29 -10.90 3.33
CA MET A 129 10.56 -9.76 3.86
C MET A 129 9.21 -10.21 4.45
N GLU A 130 8.47 -10.99 3.70
CA GLU A 130 7.14 -11.51 4.05
C GLU A 130 7.18 -12.33 5.35
N ALA A 131 8.17 -13.20 5.50
CA ALA A 131 8.36 -14.00 6.71
C ALA A 131 8.56 -13.18 8.00
N LYS A 132 8.85 -11.89 7.87
CA LYS A 132 9.13 -11.00 9.01
C LYS A 132 8.23 -9.76 9.03
N GLN A 133 7.25 -9.66 8.13
CA GLN A 133 6.48 -8.44 7.95
C GLN A 133 5.70 -8.02 9.20
N PHE A 134 5.30 -8.97 10.04
CA PHE A 134 4.61 -8.71 11.31
C PHE A 134 5.56 -8.65 12.51
N ASP A 135 6.85 -8.96 12.34
CA ASP A 135 7.83 -8.81 13.42
C ASP A 135 7.96 -7.32 13.81
N PRO A 136 7.73 -6.96 15.08
CA PRO A 136 7.79 -5.56 15.52
C PRO A 136 9.17 -4.92 15.34
N LYS A 137 10.20 -5.68 15.11
CA LYS A 137 11.58 -5.20 14.91
C LYS A 137 12.00 -5.12 13.44
N PHE A 138 11.24 -5.76 12.54
CA PHE A 138 11.62 -5.87 11.14
C PHE A 138 10.93 -4.81 10.28
N GLY A 139 11.69 -4.26 9.32
CA GLY A 139 11.14 -3.42 8.24
C GLY A 139 10.40 -2.16 8.69
N VAL A 140 10.32 -1.92 9.98
CA VAL A 140 9.55 -0.81 10.55
C VAL A 140 9.95 0.51 9.89
N ILE A 141 8.95 1.17 9.33
CA ILE A 141 9.04 2.50 8.79
C ILE A 141 8.44 3.43 9.84
N GLY A 142 9.31 4.31 10.38
CA GLY A 142 8.94 5.18 11.50
C GLY A 142 9.57 4.77 12.83
N LYS A 143 9.43 5.65 13.83
CA LYS A 143 10.06 5.51 15.15
C LYS A 143 9.04 5.40 16.29
N ARG A 144 7.75 5.23 15.97
CA ARG A 144 6.69 5.22 16.96
C ARG A 144 6.29 3.80 17.33
N ALA A 145 5.71 3.67 18.52
CA ALA A 145 4.96 2.48 18.88
C ALA A 145 3.82 2.26 17.90
N ASP A 146 3.60 1.03 17.53
CA ASP A 146 2.46 0.68 16.69
C ASP A 146 1.17 0.69 17.51
N ASP A 147 0.10 1.12 16.85
CA ASP A 147 -1.25 1.05 17.38
C ASP A 147 -2.12 0.29 16.37
N PRO A 148 -2.38 -1.00 16.59
CA PRO A 148 -3.20 -1.81 15.73
C PRO A 148 -4.61 -1.26 15.50
N SER A 149 -5.15 -0.47 16.46
CA SER A 149 -6.48 0.14 16.31
C SER A 149 -6.55 1.21 15.22
N GLN A 150 -5.39 1.73 14.79
CA GLN A 150 -5.28 2.71 13.72
C GLN A 150 -5.14 2.08 12.32
N VAL A 151 -5.24 0.75 12.23
CA VAL A 151 -5.19 0.02 10.96
C VAL A 151 -6.59 -0.42 10.59
N GLN A 152 -7.02 -0.07 9.39
CA GLN A 152 -8.27 -0.52 8.81
C GLN A 152 -8.00 -1.19 7.46
N ALA A 153 -8.62 -2.34 7.22
CA ALA A 153 -8.53 -2.99 5.91
C ALA A 153 -9.89 -3.05 5.20
N PHE A 154 -9.82 -3.11 3.88
CA PHE A 154 -10.95 -3.33 2.99
C PHE A 154 -10.66 -4.55 2.12
N PHE A 155 -11.59 -5.52 2.11
CA PHE A 155 -11.44 -6.77 1.37
C PHE A 155 -12.56 -6.92 0.34
N GLY A 156 -12.17 -7.11 -0.91
CA GLY A 156 -13.10 -7.44 -1.99
C GLY A 156 -13.58 -8.88 -1.88
N THR A 157 -14.90 -9.10 -1.78
CA THR A 157 -15.47 -10.45 -1.65
C THR A 157 -15.30 -11.30 -2.89
N ARG A 158 -14.99 -10.69 -4.03
CA ARG A 158 -14.70 -11.34 -5.32
C ARG A 158 -13.23 -11.27 -5.71
N ASP A 159 -12.34 -10.97 -4.75
CA ASP A 159 -10.89 -10.97 -5.00
C ASP A 159 -10.40 -12.41 -5.16
N THR A 160 -10.01 -12.77 -6.39
CA THR A 160 -9.45 -14.09 -6.73
C THR A 160 -7.92 -14.06 -6.82
N VAL A 161 -7.29 -12.91 -6.59
CA VAL A 161 -5.83 -12.73 -6.72
C VAL A 161 -5.14 -12.89 -5.37
N VAL A 162 -5.73 -12.33 -4.30
CA VAL A 162 -5.19 -12.44 -2.95
C VAL A 162 -6.29 -12.78 -1.95
N ASN A 163 -5.94 -13.57 -0.94
CA ASN A 163 -6.80 -13.85 0.20
C ASN A 163 -5.96 -13.83 1.47
N CYS A 164 -5.79 -12.64 2.04
CA CYS A 164 -4.99 -12.42 3.26
C CYS A 164 -5.85 -11.93 4.42
N LYS A 165 -7.18 -12.09 4.37
CA LYS A 165 -8.08 -11.57 5.40
C LYS A 165 -7.87 -12.29 6.74
N ASP A 166 -7.77 -13.61 6.75
CA ASP A 166 -7.62 -14.37 7.98
C ASP A 166 -6.28 -14.03 8.67
N GLU A 167 -5.19 -13.98 7.91
CA GLU A 167 -3.89 -13.53 8.41
C GLU A 167 -3.92 -12.08 8.92
N TYR A 168 -4.63 -11.19 8.24
CA TYR A 168 -4.83 -9.82 8.71
C TYR A 168 -5.51 -9.80 10.08
N LEU A 169 -6.53 -10.62 10.31
CA LEU A 169 -7.30 -10.68 11.55
C LEU A 169 -6.52 -11.26 12.75
N GLU A 170 -5.40 -11.95 12.50
CA GLU A 170 -4.46 -12.36 13.57
C GLU A 170 -3.73 -11.15 14.17
N HIS A 171 -3.65 -10.03 13.47
CA HIS A 171 -2.87 -8.85 13.86
C HIS A 171 -3.71 -7.59 14.08
N TYR A 172 -4.85 -7.47 13.38
CA TYR A 172 -5.70 -6.28 13.36
C TYR A 172 -7.17 -6.66 13.44
N SER A 173 -8.01 -5.76 13.95
CA SER A 173 -9.44 -6.04 14.16
C SER A 173 -10.39 -5.22 13.29
N ARG A 174 -9.93 -4.07 12.74
CA ARG A 174 -10.80 -3.17 11.97
C ARG A 174 -10.76 -3.53 10.50
N TYR A 175 -11.88 -3.98 9.97
CA TYR A 175 -12.01 -4.25 8.53
C TYR A 175 -13.42 -4.02 8.04
N GLN A 176 -13.57 -3.95 6.71
CA GLN A 176 -14.85 -3.95 6.02
C GLN A 176 -14.71 -4.77 4.73
N ASP A 177 -15.68 -5.65 4.48
CA ASP A 177 -15.82 -6.32 3.20
C ASP A 177 -16.59 -5.41 2.23
N PHE A 178 -16.29 -5.52 0.93
CA PHE A 178 -17.03 -4.84 -0.13
C PHE A 178 -17.25 -5.78 -1.32
N ASP A 179 -18.33 -5.57 -2.05
CA ASP A 179 -18.59 -6.30 -3.28
C ASP A 179 -17.68 -5.80 -4.41
N GLY A 180 -16.49 -6.39 -4.52
CA GLY A 180 -15.49 -5.99 -5.48
C GLY A 180 -14.41 -7.03 -5.69
N GLU A 181 -13.58 -6.79 -6.72
CA GLU A 181 -12.46 -7.63 -7.11
C GLU A 181 -11.15 -7.08 -6.53
N HIS A 182 -10.00 -7.70 -6.94
CA HIS A 182 -8.68 -7.26 -6.49
C HIS A 182 -8.38 -5.80 -6.83
N ARG A 183 -8.77 -5.34 -8.02
CA ARG A 183 -8.59 -3.96 -8.44
C ARG A 183 -9.76 -3.10 -8.01
N LEU A 184 -9.44 -1.97 -7.36
CA LEU A 184 -10.47 -0.98 -7.02
C LEU A 184 -11.07 -0.36 -8.29
N ASP A 185 -12.36 -0.52 -8.43
CA ASP A 185 -13.16 0.22 -9.39
C ASP A 185 -13.40 1.68 -8.94
N PRO A 186 -13.88 2.56 -9.86
CA PRO A 186 -14.15 3.95 -9.52
C PRO A 186 -15.19 4.13 -8.41
N ASP A 187 -16.27 3.36 -8.46
CA ASP A 187 -17.38 3.48 -7.55
C ASP A 187 -17.00 3.09 -6.13
N THR A 188 -16.33 1.96 -5.96
CA THR A 188 -15.78 1.52 -4.66
C THR A 188 -14.83 2.56 -4.09
N THR A 189 -13.94 3.13 -4.93
CA THR A 189 -13.04 4.18 -4.47
C THR A 189 -13.82 5.38 -3.93
N LEU A 190 -14.83 5.86 -4.66
CA LEU A 190 -15.55 7.08 -4.32
C LEU A 190 -16.54 6.87 -3.16
N LYS A 191 -17.21 5.71 -3.11
CA LYS A 191 -18.30 5.45 -2.16
C LYS A 191 -17.84 4.83 -0.86
N LEU A 192 -16.65 4.21 -0.84
CA LEU A 192 -16.13 3.50 0.32
C LEU A 192 -14.79 4.08 0.81
N ILE A 193 -13.79 4.16 -0.06
CA ILE A 193 -12.43 4.52 0.37
C ILE A 193 -12.30 6.02 0.66
N ILE A 194 -12.88 6.88 -0.16
CA ILE A 194 -12.85 8.34 0.09
C ILE A 194 -13.57 8.70 1.39
N PRO A 195 -14.79 8.19 1.69
CA PRO A 195 -15.43 8.41 3.00
C PRO A 195 -14.56 7.94 4.17
N ALA A 196 -13.96 6.75 4.10
CA ALA A 196 -13.08 6.26 5.15
C ALA A 196 -11.85 7.17 5.38
N ILE A 197 -11.28 7.72 4.31
CA ILE A 197 -10.19 8.70 4.42
C ILE A 197 -10.69 9.99 5.09
N LYS A 198 -11.86 10.51 4.69
CA LYS A 198 -12.44 11.73 5.27
C LYS A 198 -12.76 11.55 6.76
N GLU A 199 -13.29 10.41 7.16
CA GLU A 199 -13.49 10.05 8.57
C GLU A 199 -12.18 10.16 9.37
N LEU A 200 -11.07 9.59 8.84
CA LEU A 200 -9.76 9.68 9.47
C LEU A 200 -9.22 11.12 9.50
N LEU A 201 -9.61 11.95 8.54
CA LEU A 201 -9.28 13.37 8.52
C LEU A 201 -10.14 14.19 9.49
N GLY A 202 -11.27 13.67 9.98
CA GLY A 202 -12.27 14.39 10.74
C GLY A 202 -13.05 15.37 9.87
N GLU A 203 -13.22 15.06 8.57
CA GLU A 203 -14.01 15.80 7.60
C GLU A 203 -15.35 15.09 7.38
N GLU A 204 -16.44 15.86 7.46
CA GLU A 204 -17.79 15.39 7.10
C GLU A 204 -18.00 15.36 5.58
#